data_e431ec04142424c71317432dac533aa0
#
_entry.id   e431ec04142424c71317432dac533aa0
#
_cell.length_a   1.000
_cell.length_b   1.000
_cell.length_c   1.000
_cell.angle_alpha   90.00
_cell.angle_beta   90.00
_cell.angle_gamma   90.00
#
_symmetry.space_group_name_H-M   'P 1'
#
loop_
_entity.id
_entity.type
_entity.pdbx_description
1 polymer ?
#
loop_
_entity_poly.entity_id
_entity_poly.type
_entity_poly.pdbx_seq_one_letter_code
_entity_poly.pdbx_strand_id
1 'polypeptide(L)'
;MKNKSLLIVIAVVAGSFSSFAQSNLLNAKTPSEIGKKSPAQLISDNDKPLAYGYVHDRDVLNAKTTWEVIDLDERINFPLYYPIDTANIGRDRRSLYHVLIAGIKAGKITEVYSDSYFNTKKTLKDMESSFTFTDTLQAGLDEINNFYDDYKPKSVPEVVKKDKKGKVISVTPATVIPATKVLDPQYINKKELTAQDIDSYRIKGYWYFDSRQSELKYRILGICPMAPEAREIGKEAPDVIELFWVYYPSIRTILHEAKSFNDKNSSMPMDFDQIFNSRHFNAIIYKEENVYGDREIAQYVKDNAQMELLESERVKEKIRNFEHDMWAY
;
A
#
# COMPACT_ATOMS: atom_id res chain seq x y z
N MET A 1 -38.58 -18.63 51.78
CA MET A 1 -37.34 -19.34 51.39
C MET A 1 -37.26 -19.64 49.90
N LYS A 2 -38.35 -19.80 49.14
CA LYS A 2 -38.33 -20.10 47.69
C LYS A 2 -37.69 -18.99 46.80
N ASN A 3 -37.80 -17.72 47.15
CA ASN A 3 -37.26 -16.63 46.32
C ASN A 3 -35.73 -16.44 46.41
N LYS A 4 -35.11 -16.88 47.51
CA LYS A 4 -33.65 -16.83 47.67
C LYS A 4 -32.93 -17.88 46.81
N SER A 5 -33.54 -19.08 46.67
CA SER A 5 -33.02 -20.16 45.84
C SER A 5 -33.09 -19.82 44.34
N LEU A 6 -34.14 -19.08 43.95
CA LEU A 6 -34.29 -18.64 42.55
C LEU A 6 -33.24 -17.57 42.19
N LEU A 7 -32.94 -16.65 43.11
CA LEU A 7 -31.89 -15.63 42.91
C LEU A 7 -30.50 -16.23 42.81
N ILE A 8 -30.20 -17.29 43.56
CA ILE A 8 -28.91 -18.01 43.48
C ILE A 8 -28.77 -18.74 42.16
N VAL A 9 -29.85 -19.36 41.66
CA VAL A 9 -29.83 -20.04 40.35
C VAL A 9 -29.65 -19.03 39.21
N ILE A 10 -30.29 -17.87 39.27
CA ILE A 10 -30.08 -16.80 38.28
C ILE A 10 -28.66 -16.25 38.37
N ALA A 11 -28.06 -16.08 39.54
CA ALA A 11 -26.69 -15.65 39.71
C ALA A 11 -25.65 -16.69 39.17
N VAL A 12 -25.92 -17.99 39.34
CA VAL A 12 -25.08 -19.04 38.84
C VAL A 12 -25.20 -19.16 37.30
N VAL A 13 -26.37 -18.98 36.74
CA VAL A 13 -26.57 -18.96 35.27
C VAL A 13 -25.97 -17.70 34.64
N ALA A 14 -26.02 -16.56 35.31
CA ALA A 14 -25.37 -15.32 34.85
C ALA A 14 -23.83 -15.40 34.92
N GLY A 15 -23.28 -16.23 35.82
CA GLY A 15 -21.82 -16.42 35.96
C GLY A 15 -21.18 -17.39 34.94
N SER A 16 -21.98 -18.08 34.16
CA SER A 16 -21.49 -19.02 33.15
C SER A 16 -21.40 -18.41 31.73
N PHE A 17 -21.31 -17.10 31.57
CA PHE A 17 -20.80 -16.53 30.36
C PHE A 17 -19.32 -16.86 30.28
N SER A 18 -19.03 -17.96 29.60
CA SER A 18 -17.70 -18.35 29.20
C SER A 18 -17.04 -17.11 28.62
N SER A 19 -16.02 -16.58 29.28
CA SER A 19 -15.08 -15.66 28.68
C SER A 19 -14.48 -16.41 27.50
N PHE A 20 -14.94 -16.13 26.29
CA PHE A 20 -14.30 -16.60 25.09
C PHE A 20 -12.95 -15.91 25.04
N ALA A 21 -11.94 -16.58 25.63
CA ALA A 21 -10.58 -16.19 25.49
C ALA A 21 -10.22 -16.21 23.99
N GLN A 22 -9.29 -15.35 23.59
CA GLN A 22 -8.76 -15.31 22.25
C GLN A 22 -8.54 -16.72 21.73
N SER A 23 -9.14 -17.06 20.60
CA SER A 23 -9.00 -18.37 20.01
C SER A 23 -7.62 -18.44 19.33
N ASN A 24 -6.60 -18.74 20.13
CA ASN A 24 -5.29 -19.04 19.61
C ASN A 24 -5.28 -20.43 18.96
N LEU A 25 -4.18 -20.79 18.31
CA LEU A 25 -4.02 -22.10 17.65
C LEU A 25 -4.34 -23.30 18.55
N LEU A 26 -4.10 -23.19 19.87
CA LEU A 26 -4.32 -24.25 20.85
C LEU A 26 -5.79 -24.37 21.27
N ASN A 27 -6.55 -23.29 21.26
CA ASN A 27 -7.93 -23.24 21.76
C ASN A 27 -8.98 -23.20 20.64
N ALA A 28 -8.57 -23.00 19.39
CA ALA A 28 -9.48 -22.99 18.25
C ALA A 28 -10.06 -24.36 17.99
N LYS A 29 -11.39 -24.45 17.88
CA LYS A 29 -12.10 -25.70 17.54
C LYS A 29 -12.16 -25.92 16.04
N THR A 30 -12.14 -24.84 15.26
CA THR A 30 -12.16 -24.88 13.80
C THR A 30 -11.04 -23.99 13.25
N PRO A 31 -10.45 -24.31 12.08
CA PRO A 31 -9.41 -23.49 11.47
C PRO A 31 -9.85 -22.03 11.22
N SER A 32 -11.15 -21.81 11.07
CA SER A 32 -11.70 -20.48 10.82
C SER A 32 -11.77 -19.59 12.08
N GLU A 33 -11.55 -20.14 13.27
CA GLU A 33 -11.52 -19.41 14.54
C GLU A 33 -10.13 -18.91 14.91
N ILE A 34 -9.09 -19.48 14.30
CA ILE A 34 -7.70 -19.12 14.60
C ILE A 34 -7.50 -17.63 14.31
N GLY A 35 -6.92 -16.90 15.26
CA GLY A 35 -6.60 -15.48 15.14
C GLY A 35 -7.80 -14.51 15.30
N LYS A 36 -9.04 -15.01 15.38
CA LYS A 36 -10.19 -14.14 15.59
C LYS A 36 -10.31 -13.74 17.05
N LYS A 37 -10.33 -12.43 17.29
CA LYS A 37 -10.65 -11.88 18.60
C LYS A 37 -12.16 -11.97 18.83
N SER A 38 -12.57 -12.30 20.06
CA SER A 38 -13.97 -12.22 20.43
C SER A 38 -14.46 -10.78 20.47
N PRO A 39 -15.76 -10.50 20.28
CA PRO A 39 -16.30 -9.14 20.40
C PRO A 39 -15.98 -8.47 21.74
N ALA A 40 -15.94 -9.23 22.82
CA ALA A 40 -15.59 -8.73 24.14
C ALA A 40 -14.11 -8.29 24.21
N GLN A 41 -13.21 -9.04 23.58
CA GLN A 41 -11.79 -8.68 23.47
C GLN A 41 -11.57 -7.45 22.60
N LEU A 42 -12.29 -7.34 21.48
CA LEU A 42 -12.22 -6.14 20.61
C LEU A 42 -12.63 -4.87 21.37
N ILE A 43 -13.58 -4.99 22.29
CA ILE A 43 -14.02 -3.85 23.13
C ILE A 43 -13.00 -3.57 24.24
N SER A 44 -12.47 -4.61 24.89
CA SER A 44 -11.56 -4.48 26.05
C SER A 44 -10.16 -4.07 25.66
N ASP A 45 -9.64 -4.60 24.55
CA ASP A 45 -8.25 -4.38 24.12
C ASP A 45 -8.01 -2.97 23.60
N ASN A 46 -9.08 -2.24 23.24
CA ASN A 46 -8.98 -0.91 22.62
C ASN A 46 -7.91 -0.84 21.51
N ASP A 47 -7.87 -1.90 20.68
CA ASP A 47 -6.86 -2.17 19.65
C ASP A 47 -6.93 -1.12 18.53
N LYS A 48 -6.18 -0.04 18.74
CA LYS A 48 -6.09 1.10 17.83
C LYS A 48 -4.63 1.48 17.62
N PRO A 49 -4.29 2.07 16.48
CA PRO A 49 -2.96 2.63 16.27
C PRO A 49 -2.62 3.61 17.39
N LEU A 50 -1.40 3.54 17.92
CA LEU A 50 -0.93 4.50 18.92
C LEU A 50 -1.04 5.93 18.36
N ALA A 51 -1.76 6.78 19.07
CA ALA A 51 -1.88 8.18 18.66
C ALA A 51 -0.51 8.87 18.74
N TYR A 52 -0.19 9.64 17.70
CA TYR A 52 0.96 10.52 17.77
C TYR A 52 0.70 11.62 18.80
N GLY A 53 1.68 11.87 19.68
CA GLY A 53 1.64 13.01 20.58
C GLY A 53 1.52 14.32 19.80
N TYR A 54 0.72 15.23 20.30
CA TYR A 54 0.66 16.58 19.72
C TYR A 54 1.96 17.32 20.02
N VAL A 55 2.54 17.92 18.99
CA VAL A 55 3.77 18.73 19.06
C VAL A 55 3.44 20.11 18.54
N HIS A 56 3.72 21.13 19.33
CA HIS A 56 3.60 22.51 18.89
C HIS A 56 4.80 22.91 18.03
N ASP A 57 4.60 23.78 17.06
CA ASP A 57 5.67 24.27 16.17
C ASP A 57 6.83 24.90 16.97
N ARG A 58 6.52 25.58 18.08
CA ARG A 58 7.52 26.16 19.00
C ARG A 58 8.39 25.13 19.72
N ASP A 59 7.90 23.89 19.83
CA ASP A 59 8.59 22.83 20.57
C ASP A 59 9.53 22.04 19.63
N VAL A 60 9.48 22.29 18.33
CA VAL A 60 10.36 21.72 17.32
C VAL A 60 11.55 22.63 17.12
N LEU A 61 12.70 22.27 17.71
CA LEU A 61 13.93 23.07 17.59
C LEU A 61 14.67 22.85 16.28
N ASN A 62 14.64 21.61 15.79
CA ASN A 62 15.24 21.25 14.52
C ASN A 62 14.39 20.18 13.86
N ALA A 63 14.32 20.24 12.56
CA ALA A 63 13.62 19.23 11.78
C ALA A 63 14.31 19.00 10.43
N LYS A 64 14.23 17.78 9.94
CA LYS A 64 14.81 17.35 8.68
C LYS A 64 13.92 16.34 7.99
N THR A 65 13.56 16.64 6.75
CA THR A 65 12.86 15.69 5.89
C THR A 65 13.88 14.79 5.19
N THR A 66 13.68 13.49 5.24
CA THR A 66 14.50 12.50 4.55
C THR A 66 13.65 11.58 3.69
N TRP A 67 14.21 11.13 2.58
CA TRP A 67 13.64 10.09 1.74
C TRP A 67 14.58 8.90 1.78
N GLU A 68 14.03 7.76 2.11
CA GLU A 68 14.77 6.54 2.37
C GLU A 68 14.24 5.41 1.47
N VAL A 69 15.12 4.51 1.05
CA VAL A 69 14.79 3.29 0.31
C VAL A 69 14.91 2.10 1.25
N ILE A 70 13.87 1.30 1.33
CA ILE A 70 13.85 -0.01 1.98
C ILE A 70 14.04 -1.06 0.90
N ASP A 71 15.20 -1.68 0.87
CA ASP A 71 15.52 -2.79 -0.01
C ASP A 71 14.88 -4.08 0.54
N LEU A 72 14.09 -4.77 -0.30
CA LEU A 72 13.39 -5.99 0.09
C LEU A 72 14.24 -7.25 0.02
N ASP A 73 15.43 -7.18 -0.56
CA ASP A 73 16.39 -8.28 -0.55
C ASP A 73 17.09 -8.43 0.81
N GLU A 74 17.02 -7.41 1.66
CA GLU A 74 17.56 -7.49 3.00
C GLU A 74 16.67 -8.31 3.94
N ARG A 75 17.29 -9.25 4.67
CA ARG A 75 16.57 -10.17 5.57
C ARG A 75 15.71 -9.46 6.62
N ILE A 76 16.14 -8.32 7.14
CA ILE A 76 15.39 -7.55 8.14
C ILE A 76 14.06 -7.02 7.57
N ASN A 77 14.01 -6.79 6.26
CA ASN A 77 12.88 -6.22 5.55
C ASN A 77 11.90 -7.27 5.02
N PHE A 78 12.22 -8.58 5.14
CA PHE A 78 11.34 -9.69 4.70
C PHE A 78 9.92 -9.64 5.27
N PRO A 79 9.65 -9.17 6.50
CA PRO A 79 8.29 -9.02 7.00
C PRO A 79 7.40 -8.07 6.18
N LEU A 80 8.00 -7.16 5.37
CA LEU A 80 7.28 -6.25 4.47
C LEU A 80 7.00 -6.91 3.12
N TYR A 81 7.84 -7.86 2.70
CA TYR A 81 7.79 -8.53 1.40
C TYR A 81 6.94 -9.80 1.41
N TYR A 82 7.16 -10.68 2.40
CA TYR A 82 6.46 -11.97 2.48
C TYR A 82 5.15 -11.88 3.26
N PRO A 83 4.14 -12.71 2.90
CA PRO A 83 4.15 -13.77 1.91
C PRO A 83 3.83 -13.28 0.50
N ILE A 84 4.52 -13.83 -0.49
CA ILE A 84 4.24 -13.57 -1.92
C ILE A 84 3.02 -14.37 -2.36
N ASP A 85 3.05 -15.69 -2.12
CA ASP A 85 1.91 -16.57 -2.39
C ASP A 85 0.95 -16.58 -1.22
N THR A 86 -0.29 -16.20 -1.48
CA THR A 86 -1.35 -16.14 -0.48
C THR A 86 -2.33 -17.30 -0.54
N ALA A 87 -2.18 -18.23 -1.50
CA ALA A 87 -3.13 -19.32 -1.72
C ALA A 87 -3.13 -20.34 -0.58
N ASN A 88 -1.96 -20.65 -0.02
CA ASN A 88 -1.74 -21.69 0.98
C ASN A 88 -1.46 -21.17 2.39
N ILE A 89 -1.59 -19.86 2.61
CA ILE A 89 -1.25 -19.20 3.88
C ILE A 89 -2.51 -18.67 4.56
N GLY A 90 -2.52 -18.70 5.90
CA GLY A 90 -3.61 -18.17 6.70
C GLY A 90 -3.94 -16.70 6.35
N ARG A 91 -5.22 -16.35 6.52
CA ARG A 91 -5.77 -15.04 6.07
C ARG A 91 -5.13 -13.83 6.73
N ASP A 92 -4.45 -14.03 7.84
CA ASP A 92 -3.96 -12.93 8.70
C ASP A 92 -2.59 -12.38 8.28
N ARG A 93 -1.90 -13.07 7.37
CA ARG A 93 -0.58 -12.64 6.88
C ARG A 93 -0.65 -12.24 5.43
N ARG A 94 -0.21 -11.02 5.14
CA ARG A 94 -0.13 -10.47 3.79
C ARG A 94 1.12 -9.62 3.66
N SER A 95 1.67 -9.52 2.45
CA SER A 95 2.71 -8.54 2.14
C SER A 95 2.17 -7.11 2.24
N LEU A 96 3.04 -6.16 2.51
CA LEU A 96 2.66 -4.74 2.57
C LEU A 96 1.98 -4.27 1.27
N TYR A 97 2.53 -4.65 0.12
CA TYR A 97 1.94 -4.31 -1.18
C TYR A 97 0.50 -4.81 -1.32
N HIS A 98 0.26 -6.07 -0.94
CA HIS A 98 -1.09 -6.65 -0.99
C HIS A 98 -2.07 -5.86 -0.11
N VAL A 99 -1.64 -5.45 1.09
CA VAL A 99 -2.46 -4.65 2.02
C VAL A 99 -2.81 -3.30 1.42
N LEU A 100 -1.81 -2.62 0.82
CA LEU A 100 -2.03 -1.32 0.18
C LEU A 100 -3.00 -1.43 -1.00
N ILE A 101 -2.79 -2.38 -1.91
CA ILE A 101 -3.65 -2.58 -3.08
C ILE A 101 -5.07 -3.00 -2.67
N ALA A 102 -5.20 -3.91 -1.70
CA ALA A 102 -6.51 -4.31 -1.19
C ALA A 102 -7.24 -3.13 -0.52
N GLY A 103 -6.52 -2.28 0.20
CA GLY A 103 -7.06 -1.04 0.79
C GLY A 103 -7.56 -0.05 -0.26
N ILE A 104 -6.84 0.09 -1.36
CA ILE A 104 -7.21 0.95 -2.49
C ILE A 104 -8.44 0.37 -3.22
N LYS A 105 -8.40 -0.92 -3.57
CA LYS A 105 -9.52 -1.61 -4.25
C LYS A 105 -10.80 -1.61 -3.39
N ALA A 106 -10.67 -1.71 -2.07
CA ALA A 106 -11.79 -1.65 -1.14
C ALA A 106 -12.29 -0.21 -0.87
N GLY A 107 -11.64 0.82 -1.42
CA GLY A 107 -11.98 2.23 -1.16
C GLY A 107 -11.67 2.71 0.26
N LYS A 108 -10.92 1.94 1.06
CA LYS A 108 -10.45 2.37 2.38
C LYS A 108 -9.33 3.41 2.26
N ILE A 109 -8.48 3.28 1.23
CA ILE A 109 -7.47 4.29 0.86
C ILE A 109 -8.06 5.12 -0.27
N THR A 110 -8.45 6.33 0.04
CA THR A 110 -9.15 7.23 -0.90
C THR A 110 -8.21 8.16 -1.65
N GLU A 111 -7.06 8.44 -1.07
CA GLU A 111 -6.12 9.41 -1.62
C GLU A 111 -4.77 8.74 -1.92
N VAL A 112 -4.40 8.80 -3.18
CA VAL A 112 -3.15 8.29 -3.71
C VAL A 112 -2.51 9.39 -4.56
N TYR A 113 -1.19 9.52 -4.49
CA TYR A 113 -0.45 10.61 -5.10
C TYR A 113 0.60 10.09 -6.07
N SER A 114 0.97 10.92 -7.04
CA SER A 114 2.02 10.60 -8.01
C SER A 114 3.42 10.96 -7.51
N ASP A 115 3.52 11.87 -6.54
CA ASP A 115 4.78 12.42 -6.07
C ASP A 115 4.90 12.36 -4.54
N SER A 116 6.16 12.42 -4.05
CA SER A 116 6.48 12.40 -2.62
C SER A 116 6.09 13.68 -1.87
N TYR A 117 5.68 14.73 -2.58
CA TYR A 117 5.24 15.99 -1.98
C TYR A 117 3.72 16.05 -1.79
N PHE A 118 2.98 15.03 -2.27
CA PHE A 118 1.52 14.92 -2.19
C PHE A 118 0.77 16.06 -2.89
N ASN A 119 1.35 16.61 -3.96
CA ASN A 119 0.73 17.70 -4.72
C ASN A 119 -0.30 17.18 -5.73
N THR A 120 0.04 16.09 -6.43
CA THR A 120 -0.76 15.59 -7.54
C THR A 120 -1.42 14.26 -7.18
N LYS A 121 -2.75 14.24 -7.12
CA LYS A 121 -3.51 13.00 -6.87
C LYS A 121 -3.54 12.13 -8.13
N LYS A 122 -3.32 10.82 -7.95
CA LYS A 122 -3.53 9.79 -8.97
C LYS A 122 -4.96 9.27 -8.93
N THR A 123 -5.54 9.02 -10.10
CA THR A 123 -6.84 8.33 -10.19
C THR A 123 -6.64 6.81 -10.24
N LEU A 124 -7.69 6.04 -9.90
CA LEU A 124 -7.65 4.57 -9.99
C LEU A 124 -7.31 4.09 -11.41
N LYS A 125 -7.81 4.80 -12.44
CA LYS A 125 -7.50 4.47 -13.84
C LYS A 125 -6.03 4.63 -14.19
N ASP A 126 -5.39 5.70 -13.69
CA ASP A 126 -3.96 5.94 -13.91
C ASP A 126 -3.12 4.85 -13.24
N MET A 127 -3.59 4.35 -12.10
CA MET A 127 -2.95 3.24 -11.40
C MET A 127 -3.13 1.91 -12.13
N GLU A 128 -4.35 1.61 -12.61
CA GLU A 128 -4.63 0.38 -13.35
C GLU A 128 -3.75 0.25 -14.58
N SER A 129 -3.45 1.35 -15.27
CA SER A 129 -2.56 1.34 -16.43
C SER A 129 -1.12 0.96 -16.09
N SER A 130 -0.66 1.28 -14.87
CA SER A 130 0.68 0.90 -14.38
C SER A 130 0.72 -0.55 -13.86
N PHE A 131 -0.40 -1.05 -13.32
CA PHE A 131 -0.48 -2.38 -12.70
C PHE A 131 -0.83 -3.49 -13.67
N THR A 132 -1.53 -3.17 -14.76
CA THR A 132 -2.03 -4.15 -15.69
C THR A 132 -1.63 -3.79 -17.10
N PHE A 133 -0.94 -4.69 -17.76
CA PHE A 133 -0.63 -4.58 -19.18
C PHE A 133 -1.32 -5.71 -19.92
N THR A 134 -2.08 -5.34 -20.95
CA THR A 134 -2.80 -6.29 -21.78
C THR A 134 -2.21 -6.22 -23.18
N ASP A 135 -1.61 -7.31 -23.62
CA ASP A 135 -1.06 -7.45 -24.97
C ASP A 135 -1.85 -8.49 -25.76
N THR A 136 -2.03 -8.23 -27.03
CA THR A 136 -2.74 -9.15 -27.93
C THR A 136 -1.70 -9.95 -28.71
N LEU A 137 -1.73 -11.27 -28.57
CA LEU A 137 -0.86 -12.16 -29.32
C LEU A 137 -1.05 -11.97 -30.83
N GLN A 138 0.01 -12.25 -31.61
CA GLN A 138 -0.03 -12.11 -33.07
C GLN A 138 -1.22 -12.88 -33.69
N ALA A 139 -1.49 -14.10 -33.20
CA ALA A 139 -2.63 -14.88 -33.63
C ALA A 139 -3.99 -14.18 -33.39
N GLY A 140 -4.11 -13.42 -32.30
CA GLY A 140 -5.29 -12.63 -32.03
C GLY A 140 -5.41 -11.41 -32.95
N LEU A 141 -4.28 -10.78 -33.29
CA LEU A 141 -4.25 -9.70 -34.27
C LEU A 141 -4.64 -10.21 -35.68
N ASP A 142 -4.16 -11.39 -36.04
CA ASP A 142 -4.52 -12.03 -37.31
C ASP A 142 -6.01 -12.39 -37.35
N GLU A 143 -6.59 -12.86 -36.24
CA GLU A 143 -8.03 -13.12 -36.15
C GLU A 143 -8.85 -11.83 -36.25
N ILE A 144 -8.44 -10.77 -35.56
CA ILE A 144 -9.10 -9.45 -35.69
C ILE A 144 -9.01 -8.94 -37.12
N ASN A 145 -7.88 -9.12 -37.79
CA ASN A 145 -7.71 -8.67 -39.17
C ASN A 145 -8.54 -9.49 -40.16
N ASN A 146 -8.65 -10.80 -39.96
CA ASN A 146 -9.45 -11.70 -40.80
C ASN A 146 -10.98 -11.47 -40.65
N PHE A 147 -11.40 -11.10 -39.44
CA PHE A 147 -12.82 -10.86 -39.11
C PHE A 147 -13.05 -9.44 -38.61
N TYR A 148 -12.38 -8.48 -39.21
CA TYR A 148 -12.38 -7.07 -38.81
C TYR A 148 -13.75 -6.47 -38.53
N ASP A 149 -14.71 -6.79 -39.34
CA ASP A 149 -16.11 -6.28 -39.24
C ASP A 149 -16.88 -6.80 -38.03
N ASP A 150 -16.47 -7.95 -37.46
CA ASP A 150 -17.10 -8.56 -36.30
C ASP A 150 -16.57 -8.02 -34.99
N TYR A 151 -15.29 -7.58 -34.99
CA TYR A 151 -14.58 -7.11 -33.77
C TYR A 151 -14.65 -5.59 -33.57
N LYS A 152 -15.08 -4.82 -34.57
CA LYS A 152 -15.20 -3.37 -34.44
C LYS A 152 -16.66 -2.90 -34.34
N PRO A 153 -16.93 -1.90 -33.50
CA PRO A 153 -18.24 -1.28 -33.48
C PRO A 153 -18.49 -0.57 -34.83
N LYS A 154 -19.62 -0.82 -35.42
CA LYS A 154 -20.06 -0.17 -36.67
C LYS A 154 -20.80 1.12 -36.34
N SER A 155 -20.27 2.26 -36.75
CA SER A 155 -20.97 3.51 -36.67
C SER A 155 -21.89 3.64 -37.89
N VAL A 156 -23.20 3.65 -37.66
CA VAL A 156 -24.17 3.99 -38.70
C VAL A 156 -24.31 5.52 -38.71
N PRO A 157 -23.93 6.19 -39.81
CA PRO A 157 -24.03 7.64 -39.88
C PRO A 157 -25.47 8.09 -39.82
N GLU A 158 -25.68 9.31 -39.36
CA GLU A 158 -26.99 9.94 -39.35
C GLU A 158 -27.56 10.01 -40.76
N VAL A 159 -28.77 9.46 -40.96
CA VAL A 159 -29.49 9.50 -42.24
C VAL A 159 -30.60 10.53 -42.15
N VAL A 160 -30.43 11.65 -42.84
CA VAL A 160 -31.45 12.70 -42.97
C VAL A 160 -32.20 12.49 -44.28
N LYS A 161 -33.45 12.05 -44.22
CA LYS A 161 -34.33 11.98 -45.38
C LYS A 161 -34.98 13.33 -45.62
N LYS A 162 -34.73 13.90 -46.80
CA LYS A 162 -35.35 15.16 -47.27
C LYS A 162 -36.37 14.88 -48.35
N ASP A 163 -37.47 15.66 -48.36
CA ASP A 163 -38.47 15.63 -49.42
C ASP A 163 -37.94 16.34 -50.69
N LYS A 164 -38.60 16.15 -51.81
CA LYS A 164 -38.29 16.81 -53.11
C LYS A 164 -38.24 18.35 -53.03
N LYS A 165 -38.79 18.93 -51.95
CA LYS A 165 -38.73 20.36 -51.63
C LYS A 165 -37.67 20.75 -50.62
N GLY A 166 -36.74 19.83 -50.25
CA GLY A 166 -35.63 20.10 -49.31
C GLY A 166 -36.01 20.09 -47.83
N LYS A 167 -37.25 19.80 -47.46
CA LYS A 167 -37.71 19.75 -46.07
C LYS A 167 -37.32 18.39 -45.42
N VAL A 168 -36.75 18.40 -44.24
CA VAL A 168 -36.41 17.20 -43.49
C VAL A 168 -37.68 16.49 -43.04
N ILE A 169 -37.85 15.23 -43.46
CA ILE A 169 -38.99 14.39 -43.10
C ILE A 169 -38.69 13.54 -41.89
N SER A 170 -37.49 12.97 -41.81
CA SER A 170 -37.05 12.17 -40.68
C SER A 170 -35.55 12.22 -40.54
N VAL A 171 -35.09 12.26 -39.32
CA VAL A 171 -33.67 12.16 -38.93
C VAL A 171 -33.50 10.87 -38.14
N THR A 172 -32.72 9.94 -38.67
CA THR A 172 -32.32 8.76 -37.91
C THR A 172 -30.97 9.10 -37.23
N PRO A 173 -30.93 9.15 -35.90
CA PRO A 173 -29.71 9.52 -35.21
C PRO A 173 -28.60 8.53 -35.50
N ALA A 174 -27.35 9.01 -35.46
CA ALA A 174 -26.18 8.15 -35.56
C ALA A 174 -26.20 7.11 -34.44
N THR A 175 -26.16 5.83 -34.81
CA THR A 175 -26.19 4.73 -33.84
C THR A 175 -24.90 3.94 -33.93
N VAL A 176 -24.29 3.66 -32.79
CA VAL A 176 -23.11 2.78 -32.71
C VAL A 176 -23.60 1.37 -32.39
N ILE A 177 -23.44 0.46 -33.34
CA ILE A 177 -23.71 -0.96 -33.13
C ILE A 177 -22.48 -1.54 -32.46
N PRO A 178 -22.60 -2.15 -31.26
CA PRO A 178 -21.45 -2.75 -30.57
C PRO A 178 -20.87 -3.90 -31.42
N ALA A 179 -19.57 -4.20 -31.19
CA ALA A 179 -18.91 -5.33 -31.83
C ALA A 179 -19.69 -6.64 -31.55
N THR A 180 -19.80 -7.49 -32.55
CA THR A 180 -20.55 -8.75 -32.47
C THR A 180 -19.77 -9.84 -31.76
N LYS A 181 -18.40 -9.78 -31.84
CA LYS A 181 -17.49 -10.72 -31.20
C LYS A 181 -16.56 -10.00 -30.22
N VAL A 182 -16.23 -10.69 -29.14
CA VAL A 182 -15.17 -10.33 -28.20
C VAL A 182 -14.02 -11.30 -28.44
N LEU A 183 -12.79 -10.78 -28.47
CA LEU A 183 -11.60 -11.60 -28.69
C LEU A 183 -11.51 -12.65 -27.57
N ASP A 184 -11.21 -13.90 -27.95
CA ASP A 184 -11.07 -15.01 -27.01
C ASP A 184 -9.91 -14.70 -26.03
N PRO A 185 -10.09 -14.93 -24.71
CA PRO A 185 -9.05 -14.71 -23.71
C PRO A 185 -7.73 -15.41 -23.98
N GLN A 186 -7.71 -16.51 -24.73
CA GLN A 186 -6.49 -17.22 -25.14
C GLN A 186 -5.52 -16.37 -26.00
N TYR A 187 -6.05 -15.36 -26.69
CA TYR A 187 -5.29 -14.44 -27.52
C TYR A 187 -4.81 -13.19 -26.76
N ILE A 188 -5.21 -13.06 -25.50
CA ILE A 188 -4.90 -11.91 -24.66
C ILE A 188 -3.88 -12.33 -23.61
N ASN A 189 -2.68 -11.77 -23.67
CA ASN A 189 -1.69 -11.90 -22.62
C ASN A 189 -1.86 -10.75 -21.62
N LYS A 190 -2.45 -11.07 -20.47
CA LYS A 190 -2.61 -10.09 -19.39
C LYS A 190 -1.50 -10.28 -18.37
N LYS A 191 -0.64 -9.28 -18.24
CA LYS A 191 0.35 -9.18 -17.18
C LYS A 191 -0.21 -8.27 -16.08
N GLU A 192 -0.16 -8.73 -14.85
CA GLU A 192 -0.59 -7.98 -13.67
C GLU A 192 0.54 -7.95 -12.66
N LEU A 193 0.81 -6.79 -12.10
CA LEU A 193 1.83 -6.60 -11.08
C LEU A 193 1.42 -7.33 -9.80
N THR A 194 2.30 -8.18 -9.32
CA THR A 194 2.10 -8.98 -8.11
C THR A 194 3.04 -8.52 -6.99
N ALA A 195 2.86 -9.03 -5.78
CA ALA A 195 3.76 -8.73 -4.67
C ALA A 195 5.21 -9.21 -4.93
N GLN A 196 5.39 -10.17 -5.85
CA GLN A 196 6.70 -10.68 -6.24
C GLN A 196 7.52 -9.66 -7.05
N ASP A 197 6.83 -8.79 -7.78
CA ASP A 197 7.47 -7.85 -8.70
C ASP A 197 7.91 -6.55 -7.97
N ILE A 198 7.62 -6.43 -6.68
CA ILE A 198 8.03 -5.28 -5.87
C ILE A 198 9.49 -5.45 -5.46
N ASP A 199 10.31 -4.48 -5.87
CA ASP A 199 11.75 -4.43 -5.62
C ASP A 199 12.07 -3.80 -4.26
N SER A 200 11.48 -2.66 -3.99
CA SER A 200 11.78 -1.85 -2.81
C SER A 200 10.60 -0.97 -2.41
N TYR A 201 10.70 -0.33 -1.25
CA TYR A 201 9.78 0.74 -0.85
C TYR A 201 10.55 2.03 -0.64
N ARG A 202 10.05 3.12 -1.21
CA ARG A 202 10.48 4.46 -0.83
C ARG A 202 9.61 4.98 0.29
N ILE A 203 10.24 5.55 1.31
CA ILE A 203 9.56 6.20 2.42
C ILE A 203 10.01 7.64 2.55
N LYS A 204 9.07 8.52 2.88
CA LYS A 204 9.34 9.89 3.26
C LYS A 204 9.18 10.01 4.75
N GLY A 205 10.22 10.46 5.45
CA GLY A 205 10.24 10.61 6.88
C GLY A 205 10.58 12.02 7.32
N TYR A 206 10.19 12.34 8.52
CA TYR A 206 10.43 13.62 9.15
C TYR A 206 11.07 13.41 10.51
N TRP A 207 12.34 13.79 10.61
CA TRP A 207 13.09 13.83 11.85
C TRP A 207 12.86 15.18 12.52
N TYR A 208 12.58 15.19 13.81
CA TYR A 208 12.45 16.42 14.55
C TYR A 208 12.87 16.23 16.00
N PHE A 209 13.49 17.27 16.57
CA PHE A 209 13.86 17.30 17.97
C PHE A 209 12.77 18.02 18.77
N ASP A 210 12.14 17.27 19.68
CA ASP A 210 11.10 17.77 20.58
C ASP A 210 11.74 18.35 21.85
N SER A 211 11.75 19.68 21.99
CA SER A 211 12.38 20.38 23.12
C SER A 211 11.73 20.08 24.47
N ARG A 212 10.45 19.70 24.48
CA ARG A 212 9.72 19.34 25.72
C ARG A 212 10.16 18.01 26.30
N GLN A 213 10.48 17.06 25.43
CA GLN A 213 10.89 15.71 25.82
C GLN A 213 12.40 15.54 25.70
N SER A 214 13.07 16.49 25.07
CA SER A 214 14.50 16.44 24.78
C SER A 214 14.90 15.17 24.03
N GLU A 215 14.09 14.78 23.04
CA GLU A 215 14.25 13.57 22.26
C GLU A 215 14.17 13.85 20.76
N LEU A 216 15.04 13.17 20.02
CA LEU A 216 14.94 13.10 18.57
C LEU A 216 13.86 12.08 18.19
N LYS A 217 12.86 12.52 17.43
CA LYS A 217 11.75 11.69 16.99
C LYS A 217 11.66 11.60 15.49
N TYR A 218 11.09 10.49 15.03
CA TYR A 218 10.85 10.23 13.63
C TYR A 218 9.37 10.00 13.36
N ARG A 219 8.86 10.60 12.30
CA ARG A 219 7.51 10.33 11.80
C ARG A 219 7.54 10.03 10.32
N ILE A 220 6.93 8.94 9.93
CA ILE A 220 6.73 8.61 8.53
C ILE A 220 5.59 9.47 7.99
N LEU A 221 5.81 10.08 6.83
CA LEU A 221 4.84 10.90 6.13
C LEU A 221 4.25 10.18 4.93
N GLY A 222 5.03 9.34 4.26
CA GLY A 222 4.56 8.63 3.08
C GLY A 222 5.30 7.36 2.78
N ILE A 223 4.64 6.49 2.04
CA ILE A 223 5.18 5.22 1.55
C ILE A 223 4.85 5.10 0.07
N CYS A 224 5.81 4.60 -0.72
CA CYS A 224 5.66 4.33 -2.13
C CYS A 224 6.27 2.97 -2.46
N PRO A 225 5.53 2.00 -3.00
CA PRO A 225 6.09 0.79 -3.57
C PRO A 225 6.80 1.10 -4.88
N MET A 226 7.93 0.44 -5.09
CA MET A 226 8.76 0.53 -6.28
C MET A 226 8.70 -0.80 -7.02
N ALA A 227 8.41 -0.75 -8.31
CA ALA A 227 8.38 -1.93 -9.16
C ALA A 227 8.59 -1.54 -10.63
N PRO A 228 8.95 -2.49 -11.50
CA PRO A 228 8.89 -2.27 -12.93
C PRO A 228 7.44 -2.05 -13.39
N GLU A 229 7.26 -1.34 -14.50
CA GLU A 229 5.94 -1.29 -15.13
C GLU A 229 5.47 -2.69 -15.54
N ALA A 230 4.15 -2.94 -15.50
CA ALA A 230 3.57 -4.22 -15.90
C ALA A 230 3.99 -4.66 -17.32
N ARG A 231 4.28 -3.70 -18.20
CA ARG A 231 4.81 -3.92 -19.55
C ARG A 231 6.22 -4.53 -19.55
N GLU A 232 7.02 -4.22 -18.55
CA GLU A 232 8.44 -4.59 -18.48
C GLU A 232 8.70 -5.85 -17.66
N ILE A 233 7.68 -6.41 -17.02
CA ILE A 233 7.78 -7.66 -16.27
C ILE A 233 8.34 -8.77 -17.17
N GLY A 234 9.43 -9.40 -16.68
CA GLY A 234 10.11 -10.49 -17.38
C GLY A 234 11.21 -10.06 -18.34
N LYS A 235 11.59 -8.78 -18.41
CA LYS A 235 12.84 -8.34 -19.05
C LYS A 235 14.03 -8.60 -18.12
N GLU A 236 15.23 -8.72 -18.69
CA GLU A 236 16.47 -8.99 -17.93
C GLU A 236 16.86 -7.82 -16.99
N ALA A 237 16.58 -6.58 -17.37
CA ALA A 237 16.85 -5.38 -16.56
C ALA A 237 15.71 -4.39 -16.76
N PRO A 238 14.60 -4.55 -16.01
CA PRO A 238 13.47 -3.63 -16.09
C PRO A 238 13.79 -2.33 -15.33
N ASP A 239 13.28 -1.22 -15.83
CA ASP A 239 13.35 0.05 -15.13
C ASP A 239 12.36 0.07 -13.96
N VAL A 240 12.85 0.28 -12.74
CA VAL A 240 12.02 0.35 -11.54
C VAL A 240 11.51 1.77 -11.36
N ILE A 241 10.20 1.91 -11.24
CA ILE A 241 9.51 3.20 -11.11
C ILE A 241 8.72 3.32 -9.80
N GLU A 242 8.45 4.56 -9.40
CA GLU A 242 7.51 4.85 -8.32
C GLU A 242 6.07 4.58 -8.78
N LEU A 243 5.42 3.60 -8.15
CA LEU A 243 4.05 3.25 -8.54
C LEU A 243 3.04 4.30 -8.07
N PHE A 244 3.04 4.57 -6.79
CA PHE A 244 2.16 5.54 -6.16
C PHE A 244 2.61 5.88 -4.73
N TRP A 245 2.36 7.10 -4.32
CA TRP A 245 2.58 7.55 -2.95
C TRP A 245 1.29 7.52 -2.14
N VAL A 246 1.37 7.03 -0.91
CA VAL A 246 0.26 7.06 0.05
C VAL A 246 0.69 7.84 1.28
N TYR A 247 -0.17 8.75 1.75
CA TYR A 247 0.08 9.50 2.97
C TYR A 247 -0.08 8.59 4.19
N TYR A 248 1.02 8.32 4.89
CA TYR A 248 1.09 7.32 5.97
C TYR A 248 0.08 7.54 7.09
N PRO A 249 -0.10 8.77 7.64
CA PRO A 249 -1.05 8.97 8.73
C PRO A 249 -2.51 8.58 8.41
N SER A 250 -2.91 8.65 7.13
CA SER A 250 -4.26 8.29 6.71
C SER A 250 -4.50 6.78 6.64
N ILE A 251 -3.44 5.99 6.47
CA ILE A 251 -3.53 4.53 6.29
C ILE A 251 -3.17 3.73 7.55
N ARG A 252 -2.80 4.39 8.65
CA ARG A 252 -2.35 3.73 9.88
C ARG A 252 -3.33 2.70 10.42
N THR A 253 -4.63 2.97 10.35
CA THR A 253 -5.67 2.02 10.76
C THR A 253 -5.63 0.73 9.94
N ILE A 254 -5.44 0.85 8.63
CA ILE A 254 -5.37 -0.30 7.71
C ILE A 254 -4.10 -1.12 7.99
N LEU A 255 -2.97 -0.42 8.20
CA LEU A 255 -1.68 -1.06 8.51
C LEU A 255 -1.69 -1.73 9.88
N HIS A 256 -2.45 -1.21 10.84
CA HIS A 256 -2.62 -1.80 12.16
C HIS A 256 -3.50 -3.06 12.14
N GLU A 257 -4.58 -3.06 11.32
CA GLU A 257 -5.42 -4.24 11.11
C GLU A 257 -4.66 -5.39 10.44
N ALA A 258 -3.68 -5.07 9.60
CA ALA A 258 -2.92 -6.04 8.83
C ALA A 258 -1.74 -6.59 9.63
N LYS A 259 -1.61 -7.93 9.66
CA LYS A 259 -0.56 -8.61 10.41
C LYS A 259 0.57 -9.07 9.48
N SER A 260 1.78 -8.81 9.92
CA SER A 260 3.02 -9.28 9.31
C SER A 260 3.62 -10.45 10.10
N PHE A 261 4.60 -11.11 9.51
CA PHE A 261 5.30 -12.22 10.15
C PHE A 261 6.29 -11.72 11.21
N ASN A 262 6.23 -12.32 12.40
CA ASN A 262 7.22 -12.11 13.45
C ASN A 262 8.12 -13.34 13.56
N ASP A 263 9.35 -13.23 13.09
CA ASP A 263 10.34 -14.32 13.09
C ASP A 263 10.68 -14.83 14.51
N LYS A 264 10.64 -13.93 15.49
CA LYS A 264 10.99 -14.26 16.88
C LYS A 264 9.85 -14.90 17.67
N ASN A 265 8.61 -14.57 17.32
CA ASN A 265 7.44 -15.06 18.05
C ASN A 265 6.22 -15.20 17.16
N SER A 266 5.95 -16.40 16.68
CA SER A 266 4.81 -16.70 15.82
C SER A 266 3.44 -16.56 16.51
N SER A 267 3.41 -16.55 17.85
CA SER A 267 2.15 -16.35 18.61
C SER A 267 1.71 -14.90 18.66
N MET A 268 2.64 -13.95 18.43
CA MET A 268 2.38 -12.52 18.44
C MET A 268 2.84 -11.91 17.12
N PRO A 269 1.99 -11.96 16.08
CA PRO A 269 2.31 -11.28 14.83
C PRO A 269 2.40 -9.77 15.06
N MET A 270 3.34 -9.12 14.40
CA MET A 270 3.48 -7.67 14.42
C MET A 270 2.55 -7.07 13.37
N ASP A 271 1.98 -5.91 13.65
CA ASP A 271 1.30 -5.14 12.62
C ASP A 271 2.28 -4.22 11.88
N PHE A 272 1.90 -3.80 10.66
CA PHE A 272 2.77 -2.94 9.85
C PHE A 272 2.95 -1.55 10.48
N ASP A 273 1.93 -1.01 11.16
CA ASP A 273 2.05 0.27 11.87
C ASP A 273 3.12 0.18 12.97
N GLN A 274 3.19 -0.94 13.69
CA GLN A 274 4.20 -1.18 14.71
C GLN A 274 5.61 -1.30 14.08
N ILE A 275 5.77 -2.05 12.97
CA ILE A 275 7.05 -2.19 12.28
C ILE A 275 7.59 -0.81 11.87
N PHE A 276 6.74 0.02 11.29
CA PHE A 276 7.13 1.34 10.83
C PHE A 276 7.40 2.32 11.96
N ASN A 277 6.56 2.38 12.98
CA ASN A 277 6.74 3.30 14.10
C ASN A 277 7.94 2.93 14.98
N SER A 278 8.24 1.64 15.14
CA SER A 278 9.44 1.17 15.87
C SER A 278 10.71 1.19 15.01
N ARG A 279 10.62 1.56 13.73
CA ARG A 279 11.71 1.48 12.74
C ARG A 279 12.36 0.10 12.69
N HIS A 280 11.55 -0.95 12.76
CA HIS A 280 12.04 -2.32 12.67
C HIS A 280 12.26 -2.75 11.20
N PHE A 281 13.06 -1.95 10.49
CA PHE A 281 13.49 -2.15 9.10
C PHE A 281 14.83 -1.46 8.89
N ASN A 282 15.55 -1.85 7.85
CA ASN A 282 16.72 -1.13 7.38
C ASN A 282 16.37 -0.29 6.15
N ALA A 283 16.91 0.93 6.10
CA ALA A 283 16.69 1.84 4.98
C ALA A 283 17.90 2.73 4.75
N ILE A 284 18.11 3.07 3.48
CA ILE A 284 19.21 3.93 3.01
C ILE A 284 18.62 5.28 2.60
N ILE A 285 19.16 6.37 3.14
CA ILE A 285 18.75 7.72 2.75
C ILE A 285 19.30 8.00 1.34
N TYR A 286 18.44 8.23 0.35
CA TYR A 286 18.85 8.60 -1.00
C TYR A 286 18.67 10.09 -1.29
N LYS A 287 17.91 10.79 -0.42
CA LYS A 287 17.59 12.20 -0.59
C LYS A 287 17.32 12.85 0.75
N GLU A 288 17.81 14.07 0.96
CA GLU A 288 17.48 14.91 2.10
C GLU A 288 16.97 16.27 1.66
N GLU A 289 16.18 16.91 2.49
CA GLU A 289 15.77 18.29 2.30
C GLU A 289 16.98 19.22 2.35
N ASN A 290 17.23 19.95 1.28
CA ASN A 290 18.39 20.82 1.15
C ASN A 290 18.06 22.10 0.33
N VAL A 291 18.94 23.09 0.45
CA VAL A 291 18.81 24.38 -0.23
C VAL A 291 18.91 24.31 -1.77
N TYR A 292 19.32 23.18 -2.31
CA TYR A 292 19.48 22.95 -3.74
C TYR A 292 18.24 22.34 -4.41
N GLY A 293 17.07 22.45 -3.78
CA GLY A 293 15.81 21.89 -4.30
C GLY A 293 15.67 20.41 -4.05
N ASP A 294 16.14 19.93 -2.89
CA ASP A 294 16.05 18.52 -2.47
C ASP A 294 16.71 17.56 -3.47
N ARG A 295 17.92 17.89 -3.86
CA ARG A 295 18.70 17.07 -4.80
C ARG A 295 19.04 15.71 -4.22
N GLU A 296 18.84 14.67 -5.00
CA GLU A 296 19.19 13.30 -4.64
C GLU A 296 20.71 13.10 -4.54
N ILE A 297 21.15 12.16 -3.69
CA ILE A 297 22.57 11.86 -3.48
C ILE A 297 23.23 11.41 -4.79
N ALA A 298 22.56 10.55 -5.56
CA ALA A 298 23.04 10.08 -6.86
C ALA A 298 23.31 11.20 -7.89
N GLN A 299 22.66 12.36 -7.75
CA GLN A 299 22.86 13.49 -8.67
C GLN A 299 24.20 14.22 -8.45
N TYR A 300 24.76 14.19 -7.25
CA TYR A 300 26.04 14.86 -6.95
C TYR A 300 27.17 13.86 -6.62
N VAL A 301 26.86 12.66 -6.23
CA VAL A 301 27.81 11.53 -6.10
C VAL A 301 27.53 10.62 -7.27
N LYS A 302 28.22 10.85 -8.39
CA LYS A 302 27.98 10.10 -9.62
C LYS A 302 28.82 8.82 -9.67
N ASP A 303 28.21 7.76 -10.17
CA ASP A 303 28.86 6.49 -10.54
C ASP A 303 29.64 5.80 -9.43
N ASN A 304 29.31 6.04 -8.16
CA ASN A 304 29.99 5.41 -7.03
C ASN A 304 29.03 5.05 -5.90
N ALA A 305 28.46 3.85 -5.96
CA ALA A 305 27.50 3.34 -4.96
C ALA A 305 28.08 3.34 -3.51
N GLN A 306 29.40 3.12 -3.35
CA GLN A 306 30.00 3.17 -2.02
C GLN A 306 30.00 4.59 -1.45
N MET A 307 30.28 5.58 -2.29
CA MET A 307 30.24 6.98 -1.85
C MET A 307 28.82 7.45 -1.59
N GLU A 308 27.83 6.96 -2.32
CA GLU A 308 26.40 7.22 -2.05
C GLU A 308 26.00 6.67 -0.68
N LEU A 309 26.43 5.45 -0.36
CA LEU A 309 26.20 4.83 0.94
C LEU A 309 26.89 5.62 2.07
N LEU A 310 28.14 6.02 1.89
CA LEU A 310 28.86 6.85 2.86
C LEU A 310 28.17 8.21 3.09
N GLU A 311 27.65 8.83 2.02
CA GLU A 311 26.92 10.07 2.15
C GLU A 311 25.58 9.87 2.89
N SER A 312 24.88 8.77 2.64
CA SER A 312 23.69 8.37 3.41
C SER A 312 24.00 8.25 4.90
N GLU A 313 25.10 7.57 5.24
CA GLU A 313 25.55 7.43 6.65
C GLU A 313 25.94 8.78 7.24
N ARG A 314 26.59 9.66 6.47
CA ARG A 314 26.92 11.02 6.91
C ARG A 314 25.67 11.84 7.23
N VAL A 315 24.61 11.71 6.45
CA VAL A 315 23.33 12.37 6.73
C VAL A 315 22.71 11.83 8.03
N LYS A 316 22.72 10.51 8.23
CA LYS A 316 22.25 9.88 9.48
C LYS A 316 23.06 10.36 10.70
N GLU A 317 24.40 10.41 10.57
CA GLU A 317 25.27 10.92 11.63
C GLU A 317 25.00 12.39 11.95
N LYS A 318 24.78 13.22 10.94
CA LYS A 318 24.45 14.63 11.13
C LYS A 318 23.16 14.82 11.94
N ILE A 319 22.13 14.02 11.66
CA ILE A 319 20.87 14.04 12.40
C ILE A 319 21.11 13.59 13.85
N ARG A 320 21.86 12.51 14.07
CA ARG A 320 22.19 12.01 15.41
C ARG A 320 23.09 12.95 16.21
N ASN A 321 24.08 13.55 15.57
CA ASN A 321 24.99 14.49 16.24
C ASN A 321 24.26 15.74 16.73
N PHE A 322 23.23 16.19 16.00
CA PHE A 322 22.38 17.25 16.50
C PHE A 322 21.73 16.92 17.85
N GLU A 323 21.25 15.71 18.03
CA GLU A 323 20.71 15.24 19.32
C GLU A 323 21.79 15.29 20.40
N HIS A 324 22.99 14.78 20.12
CA HIS A 324 24.12 14.82 21.07
C HIS A 324 24.51 16.23 21.46
N ASP A 325 24.55 17.15 20.50
CA ASP A 325 24.89 18.56 20.75
C ASP A 325 23.86 19.22 21.68
N MET A 326 22.58 18.83 21.56
CA MET A 326 21.52 19.35 22.43
C MET A 326 21.58 18.83 23.87
N TRP A 327 22.21 17.67 24.09
CA TRP A 327 22.45 17.13 25.44
C TRP A 327 23.69 17.71 26.11
N ALA A 328 24.56 18.38 25.37
CA ALA A 328 25.80 18.95 25.89
C ALA A 328 25.63 20.33 26.57
N TYR A 329 24.39 20.91 26.53
CA TYR A 329 24.08 22.20 27.13
C TYR A 329 23.29 22.07 28.43
#